data_83ebf4d8175abb946f28f98d78a79391
#
_entry.id   83ebf4d8175abb946f28f98d78a79391
#
_cell.length_a   1.000
_cell.length_b   1.000
_cell.length_c   1.000
_cell.angle_alpha   90.00
_cell.angle_beta   90.00
_cell.angle_gamma   90.00
#
_symmetry.space_group_name_H-M   'P 1'
#
loop_
_entity.id
_entity.type
_entity.pdbx_description
1 polymer ?
#
loop_
_entity_poly.entity_id
_entity_poly.type
_entity_poly.pdbx_seq_one_letter_code
_entity_poly.pdbx_strand_id
1 'polypeptide(L)'
;MKRYRQHILYISLCLGLLIAPFCCSNIGAKDFVVVIDAGHGGHDPGAIGRISKEKNINLNVALKLGKQIQKNCPDVKVVYTRTRDVFIPLNRRAEIANDAKADLFISIHTNALANNRTAKGASTWTLGLAKSDANLEVAKRENSVILYESDYKTRYAGSVSYTHLTLP
;
A
#
# COMPACT_ATOMS: atom_id res chain seq x y z
N MET A 1 18.29 33.37 62.07
CA MET A 1 16.98 32.91 61.52
C MET A 1 16.80 33.21 60.04
N LYS A 2 17.21 34.33 59.46
CA LYS A 2 17.03 34.65 58.05
C LYS A 2 17.78 33.70 57.08
N ARG A 3 19.02 33.28 57.38
CA ARG A 3 19.81 32.36 56.55
C ARG A 3 19.23 30.96 56.42
N TYR A 4 18.65 30.43 57.52
CA TYR A 4 18.01 29.09 57.50
C TYR A 4 16.79 29.04 56.59
N ARG A 5 15.99 30.12 56.57
CA ARG A 5 14.81 30.21 55.69
C ARG A 5 15.19 30.22 54.20
N GLN A 6 16.32 30.82 53.84
CA GLN A 6 16.77 30.82 52.45
C GLN A 6 17.22 29.42 51.99
N HIS A 7 17.93 28.66 52.81
CA HIS A 7 18.34 27.30 52.46
C HIS A 7 17.15 26.34 52.33
N ILE A 8 16.14 26.46 53.15
CA ILE A 8 14.90 25.67 53.05
C ILE A 8 14.19 26.01 51.73
N LEU A 9 14.16 27.29 51.35
CA LEU A 9 13.53 27.71 50.07
C LEU A 9 14.24 27.14 48.85
N TYR A 10 15.57 27.11 48.86
CA TYR A 10 16.37 26.54 47.75
C TYR A 10 16.25 25.02 47.70
N ILE A 11 16.24 24.33 48.80
CA ILE A 11 16.03 22.86 48.88
C ILE A 11 14.62 22.50 48.37
N SER A 12 13.61 23.27 48.73
CA SER A 12 12.22 23.04 48.27
C SER A 12 12.07 23.31 46.77
N LEU A 13 12.79 24.35 46.22
CA LEU A 13 12.77 24.66 44.81
C LEU A 13 13.50 23.58 43.97
N CYS A 14 14.67 23.10 44.48
CA CYS A 14 15.42 22.03 43.85
C CYS A 14 14.66 20.68 43.89
N LEU A 15 13.96 20.38 44.98
CA LEU A 15 13.14 19.17 45.10
C LEU A 15 11.90 19.22 44.19
N GLY A 16 11.30 20.41 44.03
CA GLY A 16 10.19 20.62 43.10
C GLY A 16 10.58 20.43 41.60
N LEU A 17 11.83 20.77 41.22
CA LEU A 17 12.35 20.52 39.88
C LEU A 17 12.66 19.05 39.62
N LEU A 18 12.95 18.25 40.64
CA LEU A 18 13.21 16.81 40.52
C LEU A 18 11.94 15.97 40.45
N ILE A 19 10.80 16.53 40.85
CA ILE A 19 9.48 15.84 40.83
C ILE A 19 8.60 16.36 39.67
N ALA A 20 9.11 17.21 38.80
CA ALA A 20 8.40 17.47 37.57
C ALA A 20 8.18 16.11 36.87
N PRO A 21 6.92 15.63 36.75
CA PRO A 21 6.69 14.40 35.98
C PRO A 21 7.28 14.70 34.62
N PHE A 22 8.28 13.92 34.23
CA PHE A 22 8.72 13.83 32.86
C PHE A 22 7.49 13.31 32.11
N CYS A 23 6.58 14.22 31.77
CA CYS A 23 5.58 13.96 30.73
C CYS A 23 6.39 13.67 29.48
N CYS A 24 6.91 12.44 29.38
CA CYS A 24 7.14 11.84 28.08
C CYS A 24 5.78 11.87 27.39
N SER A 25 5.48 13.00 26.75
CA SER A 25 4.55 12.97 25.67
C SER A 25 5.07 11.86 24.78
N ASN A 26 4.43 10.71 24.79
CA ASN A 26 4.54 9.75 23.71
C ASN A 26 4.18 10.57 22.48
N ILE A 27 5.18 11.14 21.82
CA ILE A 27 5.08 11.57 20.45
C ILE A 27 4.85 10.22 19.76
N GLY A 28 3.58 9.83 19.67
CA GLY A 28 3.18 8.60 19.01
C GLY A 28 3.78 8.69 17.61
N ALA A 29 4.81 7.88 17.36
CA ALA A 29 5.31 7.74 16.02
C ALA A 29 4.09 7.40 15.17
N LYS A 30 3.84 8.18 14.13
CA LYS A 30 2.74 7.88 13.20
C LYS A 30 2.96 6.46 12.69
N ASP A 31 1.95 5.62 12.83
CA ASP A 31 2.00 4.27 12.28
C ASP A 31 2.35 4.33 10.80
N PHE A 32 3.34 3.54 10.38
CA PHE A 32 3.63 3.39 8.97
C PHE A 32 2.53 2.53 8.33
N VAL A 33 1.84 3.07 7.34
CA VAL A 33 0.69 2.41 6.71
C VAL A 33 1.08 1.80 5.38
N VAL A 34 0.95 0.48 5.26
CA VAL A 34 1.13 -0.26 4.02
C VAL A 34 -0.22 -0.70 3.49
N VAL A 35 -0.55 -0.32 2.25
CA VAL A 35 -1.69 -0.86 1.53
C VAL A 35 -1.21 -1.95 0.58
N ILE A 36 -1.79 -3.15 0.72
CA ILE A 36 -1.52 -4.28 -0.17
C ILE A 36 -2.70 -4.45 -1.11
N ASP A 37 -2.44 -4.31 -2.39
CA ASP A 37 -3.40 -4.49 -3.45
C ASP A 37 -3.22 -5.86 -4.10
N ALA A 38 -4.24 -6.70 -3.99
CA ALA A 38 -4.28 -7.96 -4.73
C ALA A 38 -4.95 -7.70 -6.09
N GLY A 39 -4.16 -7.64 -7.15
CA GLY A 39 -4.65 -7.36 -8.50
C GLY A 39 -5.78 -8.29 -8.93
N HIS A 40 -6.66 -7.80 -9.82
CA HIS A 40 -7.85 -8.49 -10.30
C HIS A 40 -8.88 -8.84 -9.20
N GLY A 41 -9.84 -9.74 -9.48
CA GLY A 41 -10.84 -10.19 -8.51
C GLY A 41 -12.25 -10.22 -9.07
N GLY A 42 -13.13 -11.04 -8.47
CA GLY A 42 -14.51 -11.20 -8.89
C GLY A 42 -14.62 -11.67 -10.34
N HIS A 43 -15.29 -10.89 -11.19
CA HIS A 43 -15.47 -11.19 -12.62
C HIS A 43 -14.20 -10.96 -13.47
N ASP A 44 -13.22 -10.24 -12.94
CA ASP A 44 -11.90 -10.09 -13.58
C ASP A 44 -10.95 -11.20 -13.11
N PRO A 45 -10.67 -12.22 -13.95
CA PRO A 45 -9.82 -13.33 -13.56
C PRO A 45 -8.34 -13.01 -13.62
N GLY A 46 -7.92 -11.92 -14.31
CA GLY A 46 -6.54 -11.72 -14.74
C GLY A 46 -6.11 -12.81 -15.73
N ALA A 47 -4.85 -13.15 -15.77
CA ALA A 47 -4.34 -14.24 -16.59
C ALA A 47 -4.95 -15.60 -16.17
N ILE A 48 -5.39 -16.38 -17.16
CA ILE A 48 -5.99 -17.69 -16.94
C ILE A 48 -4.96 -18.77 -17.28
N GLY A 49 -4.48 -19.44 -16.24
CA GLY A 49 -3.61 -20.59 -16.38
C GLY A 49 -4.36 -21.90 -16.45
N ARG A 50 -3.63 -23.01 -16.65
CA ARG A 50 -4.21 -24.36 -16.75
C ARG A 50 -4.90 -24.81 -15.45
N ILE A 51 -4.39 -24.44 -14.30
CA ILE A 51 -4.84 -24.91 -12.98
C ILE A 51 -5.25 -23.77 -12.04
N SER A 52 -4.96 -22.53 -12.37
CA SER A 52 -5.25 -21.37 -11.52
C SER A 52 -5.53 -20.12 -12.34
N LYS A 53 -6.19 -19.16 -11.71
CA LYS A 53 -6.41 -17.80 -12.23
C LYS A 53 -5.53 -16.86 -11.45
N GLU A 54 -5.01 -15.83 -12.11
CA GLU A 54 -4.14 -14.82 -11.51
C GLU A 54 -4.74 -14.21 -10.25
N LYS A 55 -6.02 -13.82 -10.28
CA LYS A 55 -6.72 -13.24 -9.12
C LYS A 55 -6.60 -14.06 -7.83
N ASN A 56 -6.57 -15.39 -7.94
CA ASN A 56 -6.48 -16.29 -6.79
C ASN A 56 -5.06 -16.34 -6.23
N ILE A 57 -4.06 -16.34 -7.11
CA ILE A 57 -2.65 -16.32 -6.73
C ILE A 57 -2.34 -14.99 -6.05
N ASN A 58 -2.74 -13.86 -6.67
CA ASN A 58 -2.52 -12.53 -6.15
C ASN A 58 -3.12 -12.36 -4.74
N LEU A 59 -4.36 -12.83 -4.55
CA LEU A 59 -5.01 -12.78 -3.24
C LEU A 59 -4.26 -13.58 -2.18
N ASN A 60 -3.85 -14.81 -2.53
CA ASN A 60 -3.12 -15.66 -1.60
C ASN A 60 -1.76 -15.08 -1.21
N VAL A 61 -1.04 -14.49 -2.17
CA VAL A 61 0.25 -13.83 -1.92
C VAL A 61 0.04 -12.59 -1.06
N ALA A 62 -0.93 -11.74 -1.39
CA ALA A 62 -1.26 -10.53 -0.65
C ALA A 62 -1.57 -10.83 0.83
N LEU A 63 -2.42 -11.81 1.09
CA LEU A 63 -2.78 -12.21 2.46
C LEU A 63 -1.60 -12.78 3.23
N LYS A 64 -0.73 -13.58 2.58
CA LYS A 64 0.48 -14.10 3.20
C LYS A 64 1.48 -13.00 3.51
N LEU A 65 1.68 -12.06 2.58
CA LEU A 65 2.56 -10.92 2.77
C LEU A 65 2.12 -10.07 3.96
N GLY A 66 0.86 -9.70 4.01
CA GLY A 66 0.34 -8.88 5.10
C GLY A 66 0.46 -9.56 6.47
N LYS A 67 0.22 -10.88 6.55
CA LYS A 67 0.47 -11.66 7.78
C LYS A 67 1.93 -11.62 8.20
N GLN A 68 2.87 -11.69 7.24
CA GLN A 68 4.30 -11.60 7.55
C GLN A 68 4.69 -10.20 8.02
N ILE A 69 4.15 -9.14 7.40
CA ILE A 69 4.39 -7.76 7.84
C ILE A 69 3.87 -7.58 9.27
N GLN A 70 2.62 -7.94 9.55
CA GLN A 70 2.01 -7.82 10.88
C GLN A 70 2.77 -8.59 11.96
N LYS A 71 3.35 -9.75 11.60
CA LYS A 71 4.14 -10.57 12.54
C LYS A 71 5.51 -9.97 12.85
N ASN A 72 6.18 -9.39 11.84
CA ASN A 72 7.59 -9.00 11.95
C ASN A 72 7.78 -7.49 12.13
N CYS A 73 6.76 -6.69 11.84
CA CYS A 73 6.77 -5.23 11.92
C CYS A 73 5.50 -4.76 12.67
N PRO A 74 5.46 -4.87 14.00
CA PRO A 74 4.24 -4.61 14.79
C PRO A 74 3.80 -3.14 14.77
N ASP A 75 4.68 -2.23 14.40
CA ASP A 75 4.48 -0.79 14.19
C ASP A 75 3.94 -0.44 12.81
N VAL A 76 3.73 -1.44 11.93
CA VAL A 76 3.21 -1.26 10.57
C VAL A 76 1.74 -1.64 10.52
N LYS A 77 0.90 -0.70 10.14
CA LYS A 77 -0.51 -0.94 9.86
C LYS A 77 -0.68 -1.48 8.45
N VAL A 78 -1.26 -2.67 8.30
CA VAL A 78 -1.58 -3.28 7.01
C VAL A 78 -3.04 -3.07 6.65
N VAL A 79 -3.30 -2.56 5.46
CA VAL A 79 -4.62 -2.41 4.84
C VAL A 79 -4.63 -3.17 3.52
N TYR A 80 -5.74 -3.79 3.17
CA TYR A 80 -5.88 -4.52 1.91
C TYR A 80 -6.94 -3.87 1.04
N THR A 81 -6.75 -3.87 -0.28
CA THR A 81 -7.80 -3.47 -1.22
C THR A 81 -8.93 -4.49 -1.26
N ARG A 82 -8.58 -5.78 -1.10
CA ARG A 82 -9.53 -6.88 -0.93
C ARG A 82 -8.93 -8.03 -0.12
N THR A 83 -9.79 -8.73 0.62
CA THR A 83 -9.43 -9.93 1.39
C THR A 83 -10.17 -11.19 0.93
N ARG A 84 -10.98 -11.05 -0.11
CA ARG A 84 -11.78 -12.14 -0.72
C ARG A 84 -11.87 -11.95 -2.24
N ASP A 85 -12.46 -12.90 -2.92
CA ASP A 85 -12.63 -12.84 -4.39
C ASP A 85 -13.78 -11.91 -4.76
N VAL A 86 -13.49 -10.60 -4.80
CA VAL A 86 -14.40 -9.52 -5.23
C VAL A 86 -13.69 -8.62 -6.21
N PHE A 87 -14.43 -8.03 -7.13
CA PHE A 87 -13.92 -7.01 -8.05
C PHE A 87 -13.81 -5.67 -7.33
N ILE A 88 -12.67 -5.01 -7.48
CA ILE A 88 -12.42 -3.64 -7.01
C ILE A 88 -12.00 -2.80 -8.21
N PRO A 89 -12.74 -1.76 -8.58
CA PRO A 89 -12.36 -0.82 -9.65
C PRO A 89 -10.99 -0.21 -9.42
N LEU A 90 -10.25 0.14 -10.48
CA LEU A 90 -8.87 0.64 -10.35
C LEU A 90 -8.78 1.93 -9.53
N ASN A 91 -9.70 2.90 -9.80
CA ASN A 91 -9.76 4.13 -9.03
C ASN A 91 -10.01 3.86 -7.54
N ARG A 92 -10.86 2.87 -7.21
CA ARG A 92 -11.19 2.53 -5.82
C ARG A 92 -9.97 1.97 -5.08
N ARG A 93 -9.07 1.27 -5.76
CA ARG A 93 -7.80 0.81 -5.17
C ARG A 93 -6.92 1.98 -4.73
N ALA A 94 -6.80 2.99 -5.60
CA ALA A 94 -6.08 4.22 -5.29
C ALA A 94 -6.77 5.02 -4.16
N GLU A 95 -8.10 5.11 -4.18
CA GLU A 95 -8.87 5.77 -3.12
C GLU A 95 -8.65 5.10 -1.76
N ILE A 96 -8.68 3.77 -1.69
CA ILE A 96 -8.40 3.01 -0.45
C ILE A 96 -7.03 3.39 0.12
N ALA A 97 -6.01 3.51 -0.75
CA ALA A 97 -4.67 3.91 -0.32
C ALA A 97 -4.64 5.35 0.19
N ASN A 98 -5.29 6.27 -0.51
CA ASN A 98 -5.37 7.68 -0.13
C ASN A 98 -6.16 7.86 1.17
N ASP A 99 -7.32 7.21 1.30
CA ASP A 99 -8.17 7.26 2.50
C ASP A 99 -7.41 6.73 3.73
N ALA A 100 -6.62 5.65 3.53
CA ALA A 100 -5.77 5.08 4.56
C ALA A 100 -4.53 5.95 4.87
N LYS A 101 -4.26 7.00 4.10
CA LYS A 101 -3.03 7.81 4.15
C LYS A 101 -1.80 6.91 4.09
N ALA A 102 -1.79 6.00 3.12
CA ALA A 102 -0.74 5.00 2.96
C ALA A 102 0.64 5.66 2.73
N ASP A 103 1.63 5.16 3.45
CA ASP A 103 3.03 5.52 3.23
C ASP A 103 3.65 4.63 2.12
N LEU A 104 3.07 3.43 1.90
CA LEU A 104 3.48 2.51 0.84
C LEU A 104 2.26 1.78 0.25
N PHE A 105 2.21 1.72 -1.08
CA PHE A 105 1.23 0.92 -1.84
C PHE A 105 1.96 -0.19 -2.59
N ILE A 106 1.56 -1.44 -2.36
CA ILE A 106 2.14 -2.62 -3.00
C ILE A 106 1.04 -3.32 -3.78
N SER A 107 1.12 -3.27 -5.12
CA SER A 107 0.23 -4.05 -5.99
C SER A 107 0.89 -5.35 -6.40
N ILE A 108 0.13 -6.46 -6.33
CA ILE A 108 0.61 -7.82 -6.57
C ILE A 108 -0.11 -8.38 -7.79
N HIS A 109 0.68 -8.71 -8.80
CA HIS A 109 0.24 -9.35 -10.03
C HIS A 109 1.08 -10.59 -10.35
N THR A 110 0.48 -11.55 -11.02
CA THR A 110 1.15 -12.78 -11.47
C THR A 110 1.04 -12.85 -12.98
N ASN A 111 1.94 -12.16 -13.65
CA ASN A 111 1.96 -12.03 -15.10
C ASN A 111 2.13 -13.39 -15.80
N ALA A 112 1.41 -13.60 -16.90
CA ALA A 112 1.61 -14.72 -17.80
C ALA A 112 2.29 -14.26 -19.10
N LEU A 113 3.25 -15.04 -19.57
CA LEU A 113 3.83 -14.90 -20.90
C LEU A 113 3.21 -15.93 -21.85
N ALA A 114 2.48 -15.48 -22.83
CA ALA A 114 1.66 -16.34 -23.71
C ALA A 114 2.45 -17.47 -24.39
N ASN A 115 3.73 -17.25 -24.73
CA ASN A 115 4.54 -18.18 -25.52
C ASN A 115 5.84 -18.61 -24.83
N ASN A 116 6.00 -18.36 -23.54
CA ASN A 116 7.22 -18.70 -22.82
C ASN A 116 6.93 -19.53 -21.56
N ARG A 117 7.16 -20.85 -21.63
CA ARG A 117 6.97 -21.79 -20.52
C ARG A 117 8.19 -21.90 -19.61
N THR A 118 9.28 -21.26 -19.96
CA THR A 118 10.55 -21.34 -19.21
C THR A 118 10.85 -20.11 -18.37
N ALA A 119 10.11 -19.02 -18.57
CA ALA A 119 10.27 -17.81 -17.79
C ALA A 119 9.96 -18.08 -16.32
N LYS A 120 10.89 -17.71 -15.46
CA LYS A 120 10.79 -17.83 -13.98
C LYS A 120 11.33 -16.56 -13.36
N GLY A 121 10.88 -16.26 -12.16
CA GLY A 121 11.36 -15.13 -11.37
C GLY A 121 10.26 -14.14 -11.02
N ALA A 122 10.66 -13.05 -10.39
CA ALA A 122 9.81 -11.94 -10.04
C ALA A 122 10.46 -10.63 -10.52
N SER A 123 9.65 -9.64 -10.81
CA SER A 123 10.08 -8.28 -11.13
C SER A 123 9.36 -7.31 -10.21
N THR A 124 10.04 -6.24 -9.81
CA THR A 124 9.45 -5.15 -9.04
C THR A 124 9.50 -3.89 -9.91
N TRP A 125 8.36 -3.23 -10.01
CA TRP A 125 8.19 -2.01 -10.76
C TRP A 125 7.90 -0.88 -9.78
N THR A 126 8.69 0.18 -9.81
CA THR A 126 8.48 1.36 -8.98
C THR A 126 8.13 2.55 -9.85
N LEU A 127 7.26 3.43 -9.35
CA LEU A 127 7.00 4.69 -10.01
C LEU A 127 8.28 5.52 -9.99
N GLY A 128 8.75 5.93 -11.16
CA GLY A 128 10.00 6.67 -11.30
C GLY A 128 10.03 7.49 -12.58
N LEU A 129 11.12 8.25 -12.77
CA LEU A 129 11.32 9.11 -13.94
C LEU A 129 11.67 8.32 -15.23
N ALA A 130 12.19 7.11 -15.06
CA ALA A 130 12.55 6.26 -16.21
C ALA A 130 11.29 5.61 -16.81
N LYS A 131 10.87 6.13 -17.95
CA LYS A 131 9.80 5.52 -18.76
C LYS A 131 10.48 4.57 -19.77
N SER A 132 10.34 3.27 -19.59
CA SER A 132 10.73 2.28 -20.59
C SER A 132 9.48 1.71 -21.27
N ASP A 133 9.63 1.32 -22.54
CA ASP A 133 8.53 0.69 -23.30
C ASP A 133 8.03 -0.57 -22.61
N ALA A 134 8.92 -1.35 -21.99
CA ALA A 134 8.55 -2.52 -21.21
C ALA A 134 7.64 -2.18 -20.01
N ASN A 135 7.92 -1.08 -19.30
CA ASN A 135 7.07 -0.61 -18.18
C ASN A 135 5.70 -0.19 -18.69
N LEU A 136 5.66 0.48 -19.83
CA LEU A 136 4.41 0.94 -20.44
C LEU A 136 3.54 -0.24 -20.88
N GLU A 137 4.12 -1.27 -21.48
CA GLU A 137 3.38 -2.47 -21.89
C GLU A 137 2.79 -3.24 -20.69
N VAL A 138 3.53 -3.34 -19.59
CA VAL A 138 3.00 -3.91 -18.35
C VAL A 138 1.84 -3.06 -17.83
N ALA A 139 2.02 -1.73 -17.74
CA ALA A 139 0.97 -0.82 -17.26
C ALA A 139 -0.29 -0.89 -18.13
N LYS A 140 -0.16 -0.91 -19.46
CA LYS A 140 -1.29 -1.06 -20.39
C LYS A 140 -2.07 -2.35 -20.14
N ARG A 141 -1.36 -3.46 -19.98
CA ARG A 141 -1.99 -4.76 -19.75
C ARG A 141 -2.75 -4.78 -18.43
N GLU A 142 -2.12 -4.36 -17.33
CA GLU A 142 -2.74 -4.37 -16.01
C GLU A 142 -3.90 -3.37 -15.91
N ASN A 143 -3.79 -2.22 -16.58
CA ASN A 143 -4.84 -1.22 -16.60
C ASN A 143 -5.97 -1.54 -17.61
N SER A 144 -5.83 -2.53 -18.47
CA SER A 144 -6.90 -2.92 -19.42
C SER A 144 -8.20 -3.35 -18.72
N VAL A 145 -8.12 -3.69 -17.45
CA VAL A 145 -9.29 -4.01 -16.60
C VAL A 145 -10.31 -2.87 -16.50
N ILE A 146 -9.92 -1.62 -16.75
CA ILE A 146 -10.88 -0.49 -16.77
C ILE A 146 -11.97 -0.70 -17.83
N LEU A 147 -11.71 -1.46 -18.89
CA LEU A 147 -12.70 -1.78 -19.93
C LEU A 147 -13.86 -2.63 -19.41
N TYR A 148 -13.72 -3.27 -18.25
CA TYR A 148 -14.81 -3.98 -17.56
C TYR A 148 -15.71 -3.06 -16.73
N GLU A 149 -15.33 -1.78 -16.56
CA GLU A 149 -16.11 -0.79 -15.83
C GLU A 149 -17.07 -0.07 -16.80
N SER A 150 -18.36 -0.03 -16.47
CA SER A 150 -19.40 0.51 -17.38
C SER A 150 -19.25 2.00 -17.66
N ASP A 151 -18.62 2.74 -16.75
CA ASP A 151 -18.42 4.19 -16.79
C ASP A 151 -16.98 4.61 -17.08
N TYR A 152 -16.14 3.69 -17.58
CA TYR A 152 -14.71 3.90 -17.75
C TYR A 152 -14.38 5.15 -18.59
N LYS A 153 -15.18 5.44 -19.63
CA LYS A 153 -14.94 6.60 -20.51
C LYS A 153 -15.02 7.94 -19.79
N THR A 154 -15.95 8.07 -18.86
CA THR A 154 -16.14 9.29 -18.06
C THR A 154 -15.21 9.31 -16.86
N ARG A 155 -15.05 8.20 -16.19
CA ARG A 155 -14.27 8.08 -14.96
C ARG A 155 -12.78 8.32 -15.18
N TYR A 156 -12.25 7.80 -16.27
CA TYR A 156 -10.83 7.90 -16.59
C TYR A 156 -10.52 8.93 -17.69
N ALA A 157 -11.48 9.76 -18.08
CA ALA A 157 -11.25 10.82 -19.04
C ALA A 157 -10.12 11.76 -18.56
N GLY A 158 -9.10 11.93 -19.39
CA GLY A 158 -7.93 12.74 -19.06
C GLY A 158 -6.88 12.09 -18.16
N SER A 159 -7.08 10.84 -17.71
CA SER A 159 -6.02 10.11 -17.01
C SER A 159 -4.96 9.63 -18.00
N VAL A 160 -3.68 9.63 -17.56
CA VAL A 160 -2.56 9.14 -18.38
C VAL A 160 -2.76 7.65 -18.72
N SER A 161 -3.26 6.86 -17.79
CA SER A 161 -3.56 5.44 -18.02
C SER A 161 -4.62 5.24 -19.10
N TYR A 162 -5.67 6.08 -19.13
CA TYR A 162 -6.70 6.03 -20.15
C TYR A 162 -6.17 6.41 -21.53
N THR A 163 -5.40 7.51 -21.62
CA THR A 163 -4.82 7.95 -22.90
C THR A 163 -3.86 6.92 -23.47
N HIS A 164 -3.10 6.20 -22.65
CA HIS A 164 -2.23 5.13 -23.11
C HIS A 164 -2.99 3.86 -23.53
N LEU A 165 -4.19 3.63 -23.01
CA LEU A 165 -5.03 2.51 -23.43
C LEU A 165 -5.83 2.80 -24.71
N THR A 166 -6.09 4.07 -24.98
CA THR A 166 -6.90 4.51 -26.13
C THR A 166 -6.11 4.99 -27.33
N LEU A 167 -4.79 5.17 -27.20
CA LEU A 167 -3.92 5.48 -28.33
C LEU A 167 -3.70 4.20 -29.15
N PRO A 168 -3.88 4.28 -30.47
CA PRO A 168 -3.63 3.16 -31.40
C PRO A 168 -2.17 2.75 -31.42
#